data_7957601b08ba4c435b547b48154d6e50
#
_entry.id   7957601b08ba4c435b547b48154d6e50
#
_cell.length_a   1.000
_cell.length_b   1.000
_cell.length_c   1.000
_cell.angle_alpha   90.00
_cell.angle_beta   90.00
_cell.angle_gamma   90.00
#
_symmetry.space_group_name_H-M   'P 1'
#
loop_
_entity.id
_entity.type
_entity.pdbx_description
1 polymer ?
#
loop_
_entity_poly.entity_id
_entity_poly.type
_entity_poly.pdbx_seq_one_letter_code
_entity_poly.pdbx_strand_id
1 'polypeptide(L)'
;MAKEISNKEIKKLDEYFRAANYLSACQLYLLDNPLLERKLKKEDLKANIVGHWGTVPGQNFIYTHLNRIINKYDLDMIYISGPGHGGNSIVSNVYLEGTYSEIYPNITEDKEGLKKLFKQFSFPGGISSHVAPETPGSINEGGELGYSLSHAFGAVLDNPSLIAACVV
;
A
#
# COMPACT_ATOMS: atom_id res chain seq x y z
N MET A 1 13.30 -25.24 -16.27
CA MET A 1 13.89 -24.78 -14.98
C MET A 1 13.54 -23.33 -14.77
N ALA A 2 13.00 -22.96 -13.63
CA ALA A 2 12.73 -21.56 -13.31
C ALA A 2 14.05 -20.79 -13.28
N LYS A 3 14.14 -19.68 -14.00
CA LYS A 3 15.35 -18.85 -14.03
C LYS A 3 15.49 -18.19 -12.65
N GLU A 4 16.62 -18.37 -12.01
CA GLU A 4 16.90 -17.73 -10.71
C GLU A 4 16.76 -16.20 -10.80
N ILE A 5 16.36 -15.60 -9.70
CA ILE A 5 16.25 -14.14 -9.59
C ILE A 5 17.68 -13.56 -9.55
N SER A 6 17.96 -12.57 -10.36
CA SER A 6 19.25 -11.90 -10.38
C SER A 6 19.46 -11.02 -9.13
N ASN A 7 20.71 -10.83 -8.70
CA ASN A 7 21.03 -9.90 -7.59
C ASN A 7 20.55 -8.48 -7.86
N LYS A 8 20.53 -8.04 -9.11
CA LYS A 8 19.99 -6.72 -9.51
C LYS A 8 18.47 -6.63 -9.27
N GLU A 9 17.74 -7.70 -9.56
CA GLU A 9 16.31 -7.78 -9.33
C GLU A 9 15.99 -7.84 -7.83
N ILE A 10 16.74 -8.65 -7.07
CA ILE A 10 16.62 -8.69 -5.60
C ILE A 10 16.81 -7.31 -4.98
N LYS A 11 17.84 -6.57 -5.43
CA LYS A 11 18.09 -5.21 -4.93
C LYS A 11 16.92 -4.27 -5.21
N LYS A 12 16.32 -4.32 -6.40
CA LYS A 12 15.14 -3.49 -6.72
C LYS A 12 13.92 -3.85 -5.85
N LEU A 13 13.71 -5.14 -5.60
CA LEU A 13 12.62 -5.59 -4.72
C LEU A 13 12.83 -5.11 -3.29
N ASP A 14 14.05 -5.18 -2.77
CA ASP A 14 14.41 -4.67 -1.45
C ASP A 14 14.20 -3.16 -1.35
N GLU A 15 14.65 -2.39 -2.34
CA GLU A 15 14.47 -0.94 -2.41
C GLU A 15 12.98 -0.56 -2.41
N TYR A 16 12.17 -1.22 -3.23
CA TYR A 16 10.73 -1.00 -3.28
C TYR A 16 10.05 -1.36 -1.96
N PHE A 17 10.33 -2.54 -1.41
CA PHE A 17 9.80 -3.00 -0.13
C PHE A 17 10.12 -2.04 1.02
N ARG A 18 11.36 -1.56 1.07
CA ARG A 18 11.78 -0.57 2.08
C ARG A 18 11.06 0.76 1.92
N ALA A 19 10.89 1.23 0.67
CA ALA A 19 10.13 2.44 0.40
C ALA A 19 8.67 2.30 0.83
N ALA A 20 8.01 1.19 0.48
CA ALA A 20 6.63 0.91 0.89
C ALA A 20 6.47 0.88 2.42
N ASN A 21 7.39 0.23 3.14
CA ASN A 21 7.39 0.22 4.60
C ASN A 21 7.64 1.61 5.19
N TYR A 22 8.56 2.38 4.63
CA TYR A 22 8.81 3.76 5.07
C TYR A 22 7.56 4.62 4.93
N LEU A 23 6.94 4.63 3.75
CA LEU A 23 5.72 5.40 3.50
C LEU A 23 4.57 4.96 4.42
N SER A 24 4.43 3.66 4.63
CA SER A 24 3.39 3.11 5.52
C SER A 24 3.58 3.53 6.96
N ALA A 25 4.82 3.52 7.47
CA ALA A 25 5.13 3.99 8.82
C ALA A 25 4.91 5.51 8.94
N CYS A 26 5.36 6.27 7.95
CA CYS A 26 5.21 7.72 7.96
C CYS A 26 3.74 8.18 7.92
N GLN A 27 2.88 7.47 7.22
CA GLN A 27 1.44 7.73 7.26
C GLN A 27 0.84 7.62 8.67
N LEU A 28 1.38 6.71 9.49
CA LEU A 28 0.92 6.57 10.89
C LEU A 28 1.44 7.69 11.78
N TYR A 29 2.69 8.10 11.60
CA TYR A 29 3.42 8.86 12.62
C TYR A 29 3.75 10.30 12.24
N LEU A 30 3.96 10.63 10.95
CA LEU A 30 4.50 11.93 10.56
C LEU A 30 3.45 12.92 10.08
N LEU A 31 3.66 14.19 10.47
CA LEU A 31 2.97 15.38 9.93
C LEU A 31 3.89 16.20 9.05
N ASP A 32 5.19 16.24 9.38
CA ASP A 32 6.19 17.04 8.66
C ASP A 32 7.52 16.31 8.57
N ASN A 33 8.48 16.90 7.83
CA ASN A 33 9.80 16.33 7.61
C ASN A 33 9.80 14.93 6.95
N PRO A 34 9.05 14.75 5.84
CA PRO A 34 8.78 13.43 5.26
C PRO A 34 10.04 12.71 4.73
N LEU A 35 11.13 13.45 4.46
CA LEU A 35 12.40 12.90 3.99
C LEU A 35 13.48 12.84 5.08
N LEU A 36 13.13 13.14 6.34
CA LEU A 36 14.05 13.15 7.48
C LEU A 36 15.31 14.00 7.25
N GLU A 37 15.18 15.12 6.53
CA GLU A 37 16.29 16.03 6.18
C GLU A 37 16.89 16.69 7.42
N ARG A 38 16.18 16.72 8.50
CA ARG A 38 16.62 17.19 9.80
C ARG A 38 16.22 16.21 10.90
N LYS A 39 16.79 16.32 12.07
CA LYS A 39 16.40 15.53 13.23
C LYS A 39 14.92 15.73 13.54
N LEU A 40 14.20 14.65 13.82
CA LEU A 40 12.79 14.68 14.22
C LEU A 40 12.59 15.50 15.50
N LYS A 41 11.51 16.26 15.49
CA LYS A 41 11.00 17.00 16.63
C LYS A 41 9.59 16.48 16.98
N LYS A 42 9.11 16.79 18.18
CA LYS A 42 7.79 16.38 18.63
C LYS A 42 6.67 16.90 17.72
N GLU A 43 6.85 18.10 17.18
CA GLU A 43 5.89 18.78 16.30
C GLU A 43 5.78 18.12 14.92
N ASP A 44 6.76 17.31 14.54
CA ASP A 44 6.74 16.53 13.28
C ASP A 44 5.84 15.30 13.38
N LEU A 45 5.43 14.93 14.58
CA LEU A 45 4.67 13.72 14.85
C LEU A 45 3.18 14.03 15.02
N LYS A 46 2.34 13.08 14.62
CA LYS A 46 0.90 13.11 14.90
C LYS A 46 0.65 13.01 16.40
N ALA A 47 -0.24 13.85 16.91
CA ALA A 47 -0.66 13.79 18.32
C ALA A 47 -1.48 12.53 18.61
N ASN A 48 -2.35 12.15 17.66
CA ASN A 48 -3.17 10.95 17.72
C ASN A 48 -2.71 9.99 16.62
N ILE A 49 -2.24 8.83 17.04
CA ILE A 49 -1.81 7.77 16.11
C ILE A 49 -2.99 6.83 15.92
N VAL A 50 -3.54 6.80 14.71
CA VAL A 50 -4.66 5.93 14.33
C VAL A 50 -4.27 5.14 13.09
N GLY A 51 -4.38 3.83 13.16
CA GLY A 51 -4.03 2.90 12.11
C GLY A 51 -3.26 1.70 12.65
N HIS A 52 -2.82 0.84 11.78
CA HIS A 52 -2.21 -0.43 12.13
C HIS A 52 -0.84 -0.61 11.47
N TRP A 53 0.09 -1.24 12.20
CA TRP A 53 1.42 -1.58 11.68
C TRP A 53 1.66 -3.09 11.57
N GLY A 54 1.08 -3.90 12.45
CA GLY A 54 1.45 -5.30 12.65
C GLY A 54 1.44 -6.16 11.39
N THR A 55 0.44 -6.01 10.52
CA THR A 55 0.32 -6.75 9.25
C THR A 55 0.99 -6.07 8.07
N VAL A 56 1.32 -4.79 8.19
CA VAL A 56 1.75 -3.93 7.07
C VAL A 56 3.04 -4.40 6.40
N PRO A 57 4.12 -4.75 7.13
CA PRO A 57 5.33 -5.26 6.48
C PRO A 57 5.09 -6.55 5.69
N GLY A 58 4.25 -7.45 6.22
CA GLY A 58 3.87 -8.69 5.52
C GLY A 58 3.08 -8.39 4.24
N GLN A 59 2.11 -7.48 4.30
CA GLN A 59 1.34 -7.05 3.13
C GLN A 59 2.24 -6.37 2.07
N ASN A 60 3.13 -5.47 2.47
CA ASN A 60 4.07 -4.82 1.57
C ASN A 60 5.03 -5.83 0.92
N PHE A 61 5.48 -6.84 1.66
CA PHE A 61 6.31 -7.91 1.11
C PHE A 61 5.57 -8.70 0.02
N ILE A 62 4.35 -9.14 0.32
CA ILE A 62 3.52 -9.89 -0.62
C ILE A 62 3.22 -9.03 -1.85
N TYR A 63 2.79 -7.78 -1.68
CA TYR A 63 2.49 -6.86 -2.76
C TYR A 63 3.69 -6.65 -3.69
N THR A 64 4.88 -6.41 -3.14
CA THR A 64 6.13 -6.27 -3.90
C THR A 64 6.38 -7.49 -4.80
N HIS A 65 6.17 -8.69 -4.26
CA HIS A 65 6.38 -9.93 -5.03
C HIS A 65 5.27 -10.21 -6.04
N LEU A 66 4.02 -9.86 -5.72
CA LEU A 66 2.92 -9.94 -6.69
C LEU A 66 3.15 -9.01 -7.88
N ASN A 67 3.52 -7.76 -7.66
CA ASN A 67 3.90 -6.82 -8.72
C ASN A 67 5.00 -7.37 -9.62
N ARG A 68 5.99 -8.01 -9.02
CA ARG A 68 7.05 -8.66 -9.77
C ARG A 68 6.51 -9.73 -10.72
N ILE A 69 5.64 -10.61 -10.27
CA ILE A 69 5.10 -11.68 -11.13
C ILE A 69 4.08 -11.16 -12.13
N ILE A 70 3.24 -10.19 -11.76
CA ILE A 70 2.32 -9.51 -12.66
C ILE A 70 3.10 -8.93 -13.84
N ASN A 71 4.11 -8.10 -13.58
CA ASN A 71 4.92 -7.48 -14.63
C ASN A 71 5.74 -8.49 -15.46
N LYS A 72 6.19 -9.58 -14.83
CA LYS A 72 6.99 -10.59 -15.53
C LYS A 72 6.17 -11.46 -16.50
N TYR A 73 4.93 -11.73 -16.16
CA TYR A 73 4.09 -12.69 -16.87
C TYR A 73 2.85 -12.05 -17.50
N ASP A 74 2.71 -10.72 -17.39
CA ASP A 74 1.58 -9.94 -17.91
C ASP A 74 0.24 -10.50 -17.40
N LEU A 75 0.10 -10.56 -16.07
CA LEU A 75 -1.03 -11.20 -15.42
C LEU A 75 -2.14 -10.21 -15.09
N ASP A 76 -3.37 -10.59 -15.37
CA ASP A 76 -4.56 -9.94 -14.80
C ASP A 76 -4.79 -10.46 -13.39
N MET A 77 -4.64 -9.58 -12.38
CA MET A 77 -4.71 -9.98 -10.98
C MET A 77 -5.46 -8.96 -10.13
N ILE A 78 -6.30 -9.45 -9.22
CA ILE A 78 -6.86 -8.69 -8.11
C ILE A 78 -6.14 -9.10 -6.83
N TYR A 79 -5.66 -8.12 -6.06
CA TYR A 79 -5.10 -8.32 -4.73
C TYR A 79 -6.15 -8.04 -3.67
N ILE A 80 -6.37 -8.98 -2.77
CA ILE A 80 -7.30 -8.85 -1.65
C ILE A 80 -6.51 -8.80 -0.34
N SER A 81 -6.54 -7.63 0.29
CA SER A 81 -5.99 -7.41 1.62
C SER A 81 -7.04 -7.82 2.66
N GLY A 82 -7.00 -9.06 3.13
CA GLY A 82 -7.88 -9.56 4.19
C GLY A 82 -7.69 -8.77 5.50
N PRO A 83 -6.43 -8.53 5.98
CA PRO A 83 -6.21 -7.57 7.08
C PRO A 83 -6.35 -6.13 6.59
N GLY A 84 -7.54 -5.74 6.15
CA GLY A 84 -7.85 -4.43 5.56
C GLY A 84 -7.62 -3.25 6.50
N HIS A 85 -7.51 -3.48 7.81
CA HIS A 85 -7.09 -2.49 8.79
C HIS A 85 -5.62 -2.03 8.61
N GLY A 86 -4.83 -2.71 7.77
CA GLY A 86 -3.51 -2.27 7.31
C GLY A 86 -3.56 -1.42 6.03
N GLY A 87 -4.57 -0.56 5.85
CA GLY A 87 -4.82 0.22 4.63
C GLY A 87 -3.67 1.13 4.21
N ASN A 88 -2.83 1.57 5.15
CA ASN A 88 -1.60 2.33 4.84
C ASN A 88 -0.61 1.54 3.95
N SER A 89 -0.64 0.22 3.95
CA SER A 89 0.11 -0.60 2.99
C SER A 89 -0.37 -0.34 1.57
N ILE A 90 -1.68 -0.44 1.32
CA ILE A 90 -2.25 -0.23 -0.02
C ILE A 90 -2.00 1.19 -0.51
N VAL A 91 -2.26 2.20 0.33
CA VAL A 91 -2.00 3.61 0.00
C VAL A 91 -0.53 3.82 -0.39
N SER A 92 0.42 3.24 0.34
CA SER A 92 1.85 3.34 0.04
C SER A 92 2.20 2.75 -1.31
N ASN A 93 1.69 1.57 -1.61
CA ASN A 93 1.97 0.89 -2.88
C ASN A 93 1.36 1.64 -4.06
N VAL A 94 0.11 2.06 -3.96
CA VAL A 94 -0.57 2.83 -5.02
C VAL A 94 0.11 4.19 -5.26
N TYR A 95 0.66 4.82 -4.21
CA TYR A 95 1.47 6.03 -4.35
C TYR A 95 2.80 5.75 -5.06
N LEU A 96 3.52 4.68 -4.70
CA LEU A 96 4.77 4.30 -5.36
C LEU A 96 4.60 3.91 -6.83
N GLU A 97 3.41 3.47 -7.22
CA GLU A 97 3.06 3.15 -8.60
C GLU A 97 2.67 4.38 -9.43
N GLY A 98 2.54 5.55 -8.80
CA GLY A 98 2.12 6.80 -9.43
C GLY A 98 0.61 6.98 -9.55
N THR A 99 -0.18 5.91 -9.47
CA THR A 99 -1.64 5.96 -9.63
C THR A 99 -2.32 6.90 -8.63
N TYR A 100 -1.79 6.99 -7.42
CA TYR A 100 -2.33 7.90 -6.41
C TYR A 100 -2.26 9.36 -6.84
N SER A 101 -1.10 9.79 -7.35
CA SER A 101 -0.87 11.16 -7.82
C SER A 101 -1.56 11.47 -9.13
N GLU A 102 -1.80 10.46 -9.96
CA GLU A 102 -2.58 10.58 -11.20
C GLU A 102 -4.04 10.94 -10.90
N ILE A 103 -4.66 10.29 -9.92
CA ILE A 103 -6.07 10.54 -9.54
C ILE A 103 -6.21 11.74 -8.62
N TYR A 104 -5.25 11.94 -7.71
CA TYR A 104 -5.21 13.07 -6.78
C TYR A 104 -3.99 13.96 -7.05
N PRO A 105 -4.03 14.84 -8.07
CA PRO A 105 -2.87 15.61 -8.53
C PRO A 105 -2.33 16.62 -7.50
N ASN A 106 -3.05 16.86 -6.42
CA ASN A 106 -2.58 17.65 -5.28
C ASN A 106 -1.67 16.85 -4.34
N ILE A 107 -1.59 15.53 -4.48
CA ILE A 107 -0.67 14.63 -3.78
C ILE A 107 0.43 14.25 -4.76
N THR A 108 1.37 15.15 -4.95
CA THR A 108 2.47 15.03 -5.91
C THR A 108 3.54 14.02 -5.47
N GLU A 109 4.34 13.52 -6.42
CA GLU A 109 5.46 12.60 -6.15
C GLU A 109 6.73 13.37 -5.72
N ASP A 110 6.57 14.25 -4.75
CA ASP A 110 7.64 15.07 -4.19
C ASP A 110 7.48 15.23 -2.66
N LYS A 111 8.35 16.01 -2.06
CA LYS A 111 8.34 16.27 -0.62
C LYS A 111 7.02 16.86 -0.11
N GLU A 112 6.43 17.78 -0.85
CA GLU A 112 5.17 18.40 -0.46
C GLU A 112 3.99 17.45 -0.61
N GLY A 113 3.99 16.62 -1.67
CA GLY A 113 3.01 15.56 -1.84
C GLY A 113 3.11 14.49 -0.75
N LEU A 114 4.32 14.07 -0.39
CA LEU A 114 4.55 13.14 0.73
C LEU A 114 4.01 13.69 2.06
N LYS A 115 4.25 14.96 2.33
CA LYS A 115 3.75 15.63 3.53
C LYS A 115 2.22 15.61 3.58
N LYS A 116 1.56 15.88 2.45
CA LYS A 116 0.10 15.82 2.34
C LYS A 116 -0.41 14.39 2.49
N LEU A 117 0.23 13.42 1.83
CA LEU A 117 -0.10 12.00 1.92
C LEU A 117 -0.08 11.51 3.38
N PHE A 118 0.98 11.84 4.12
CA PHE A 118 1.09 11.42 5.51
C PHE A 118 0.06 12.10 6.40
N LYS A 119 -0.14 13.42 6.21
CA LYS A 119 -1.08 14.20 7.01
C LYS A 119 -2.52 13.71 6.87
N GLN A 120 -2.96 13.39 5.65
CA GLN A 120 -4.34 13.01 5.37
C GLN A 120 -4.73 11.62 5.88
N PHE A 121 -3.76 10.73 6.09
CA PHE A 121 -4.04 9.36 6.51
C PHE A 121 -4.68 9.33 7.90
N SER A 122 -5.84 8.70 7.98
CA SER A 122 -6.65 8.58 9.21
C SER A 122 -6.98 9.93 9.87
N PHE A 123 -7.19 10.96 9.05
CA PHE A 123 -7.53 12.31 9.48
C PHE A 123 -8.89 12.72 8.91
N PRO A 124 -9.73 13.48 9.64
CA PRO A 124 -11.03 13.92 9.13
C PRO A 124 -10.91 14.64 7.76
N GLY A 125 -11.69 14.18 6.79
CA GLY A 125 -11.64 14.66 5.40
C GLY A 125 -10.47 14.16 4.58
N GLY A 126 -9.65 13.29 5.13
CA GLY A 126 -8.57 12.58 4.44
C GLY A 126 -8.96 11.17 4.04
N ILE A 127 -7.99 10.25 4.05
CA ILE A 127 -8.20 8.85 3.69
C ILE A 127 -8.35 7.97 4.94
N SER A 128 -9.18 6.93 4.83
CA SER A 128 -9.41 5.95 5.90
C SER A 128 -8.14 5.19 6.29
N SER A 129 -8.07 4.77 7.56
CA SER A 129 -7.03 3.85 8.03
C SER A 129 -7.17 2.42 7.50
N HIS A 130 -8.37 2.06 7.07
CA HIS A 130 -8.69 0.78 6.43
C HIS A 130 -8.62 0.91 4.91
N VAL A 131 -8.48 -0.22 4.22
CA VAL A 131 -8.63 -0.24 2.76
C VAL A 131 -10.01 0.29 2.40
N ALA A 132 -10.06 1.28 1.51
CA ALA A 132 -11.29 1.96 1.14
C ALA A 132 -11.27 2.36 -0.34
N PRO A 133 -12.43 2.49 -0.98
CA PRO A 133 -12.55 2.84 -2.41
C PRO A 133 -11.93 4.18 -2.78
N GLU A 134 -11.74 5.09 -1.82
CA GLU A 134 -11.03 6.36 -2.01
C GLU A 134 -9.54 6.18 -2.34
N THR A 135 -8.96 5.03 -2.01
CA THR A 135 -7.62 4.68 -2.51
C THR A 135 -7.74 4.24 -3.96
N PRO A 136 -7.07 4.94 -4.90
CA PRO A 136 -7.18 4.65 -6.33
C PRO A 136 -6.93 3.17 -6.65
N GLY A 137 -7.79 2.59 -7.48
CA GLY A 137 -7.72 1.16 -7.84
C GLY A 137 -8.34 0.20 -6.83
N SER A 138 -8.73 0.67 -5.65
CA SER A 138 -9.48 -0.16 -4.69
C SER A 138 -10.95 -0.24 -5.08
N ILE A 139 -11.52 -1.45 -5.02
CA ILE A 139 -12.89 -1.74 -5.46
C ILE A 139 -13.84 -1.77 -4.27
N ASN A 140 -13.36 -2.22 -3.11
CA ASN A 140 -14.18 -2.49 -1.95
C ASN A 140 -13.51 -2.02 -0.66
N GLU A 141 -14.32 -1.73 0.35
CA GLU A 141 -13.86 -1.44 1.70
C GLU A 141 -13.42 -2.74 2.38
N GLY A 142 -12.35 -2.65 3.16
CA GLY A 142 -11.81 -3.77 3.93
C GLY A 142 -11.77 -3.49 5.42
N GLY A 143 -11.46 -4.51 6.21
CA GLY A 143 -11.24 -4.38 7.65
C GLY A 143 -12.05 -5.35 8.50
N GLU A 144 -13.12 -5.88 7.98
CA GLU A 144 -13.85 -6.96 8.62
C GLU A 144 -13.18 -8.30 8.27
N LEU A 145 -12.67 -8.97 9.27
CA LEU A 145 -11.94 -10.21 9.11
C LEU A 145 -12.90 -11.41 8.94
N GLY A 146 -12.44 -12.40 8.19
CA GLY A 146 -13.09 -13.71 8.09
C GLY A 146 -13.79 -14.01 6.77
N TYR A 147 -13.96 -13.06 5.85
CA TYR A 147 -14.62 -13.32 4.56
C TYR A 147 -13.80 -13.00 3.31
N SER A 148 -12.53 -12.65 3.46
CA SER A 148 -11.62 -12.32 2.34
C SER A 148 -11.49 -13.47 1.33
N LEU A 149 -11.48 -14.72 1.78
CA LEU A 149 -11.46 -15.88 0.87
C LEU A 149 -12.74 -16.01 0.03
N SER A 150 -13.92 -15.73 0.60
CA SER A 150 -15.16 -15.73 -0.18
C SER A 150 -15.20 -14.58 -1.18
N HIS A 151 -14.65 -13.42 -0.86
CA HIS A 151 -14.47 -12.33 -1.81
C HIS A 151 -13.52 -12.73 -2.94
N ALA A 152 -12.38 -13.36 -2.62
CA ALA A 152 -11.44 -13.84 -3.63
C ALA A 152 -12.10 -14.84 -4.58
N PHE A 153 -12.84 -15.79 -4.04
CA PHE A 153 -13.56 -16.78 -4.84
C PHE A 153 -14.63 -16.12 -5.72
N GLY A 154 -15.43 -15.21 -5.14
CA GLY A 154 -16.46 -14.50 -5.89
C GLY A 154 -15.90 -13.61 -7.02
N ALA A 155 -14.76 -12.97 -6.80
CA ALA A 155 -14.13 -12.08 -7.78
C ALA A 155 -13.69 -12.79 -9.07
N VAL A 156 -13.41 -14.11 -9.01
CA VAL A 156 -12.91 -14.89 -10.16
C VAL A 156 -13.90 -15.95 -10.64
N LEU A 157 -15.08 -16.04 -10.03
CA LEU A 157 -16.02 -17.14 -10.26
C LEU A 157 -16.44 -17.29 -11.74
N ASP A 158 -16.66 -16.18 -12.41
CA ASP A 158 -17.10 -16.10 -13.80
C ASP A 158 -16.00 -15.63 -14.76
N ASN A 159 -14.80 -15.41 -14.27
CA ASN A 159 -13.65 -14.98 -15.07
C ASN A 159 -12.43 -15.89 -14.84
N PRO A 160 -12.31 -16.99 -15.60
CA PRO A 160 -11.23 -17.97 -15.42
C PRO A 160 -9.82 -17.43 -15.79
N SER A 161 -9.73 -16.29 -16.45
CA SER A 161 -8.45 -15.64 -16.78
C SER A 161 -7.94 -14.70 -15.69
N LEU A 162 -8.81 -14.32 -14.74
CA LEU A 162 -8.46 -13.43 -13.65
C LEU A 162 -7.90 -14.22 -12.45
N ILE A 163 -6.82 -13.73 -11.88
CA ILE A 163 -6.21 -14.30 -10.68
C ILE A 163 -6.61 -13.44 -9.46
N ALA A 164 -7.10 -14.07 -8.40
CA ALA A 164 -7.26 -13.42 -7.11
C ALA A 164 -6.16 -13.88 -6.15
N ALA A 165 -5.31 -12.96 -5.72
CA ALA A 165 -4.34 -13.16 -4.67
C ALA A 165 -4.91 -12.62 -3.35
N CYS A 166 -5.08 -13.48 -2.36
CA CYS A 166 -5.71 -13.12 -1.09
C CYS A 166 -4.77 -13.35 0.09
N VAL A 167 -4.65 -12.35 0.95
CA VAL A 167 -4.01 -12.45 2.27
C VAL A 167 -5.10 -12.59 3.31
N VAL A 168 -4.94 -13.55 4.21
CA VAL A 168 -5.88 -13.87 5.31
C VAL A 168 -5.19 -13.77 6.66
#